data_d75ecd48e1753f8d83f59203ad54c090
#
_entry.id   d75ecd48e1753f8d83f59203ad54c090
#
_cell.length_a   1.000
_cell.length_b   1.000
_cell.length_c   1.000
_cell.angle_alpha   90.00
_cell.angle_beta   90.00
_cell.angle_gamma   90.00
#
_symmetry.space_group_name_H-M   'P 1'
#
loop_
_entity.id
_entity.type
_entity.pdbx_description
1 polymer ?
#
loop_
_entity_poly.entity_id
_entity_poly.type
_entity_poly.pdbx_seq_one_letter_code
_entity_poly.pdbx_strand_id
1 'polypeptide(L)'
;MTIPRDEAVDTLRQIERAGRRSAAAYHDSLAAPHLILWGAIWVIGYAAVYFRPAWWGVWPALIVIGFVGSFRLGRRAKDGAMPAGFGRRYLLTMLAVFGFITALFAILPPTGAQVGAFIPLLVALWYGLSGIWMGAPRIAWLGLALGAITVGAYVWQAQTFALWMAAAGGGALILGGLWMRRV
;
A
#
# COMPACT_ATOMS: atom_id res chain seq x y z
N MET A 1 -2.98 -45.41 21.62
CA MET A 1 -2.20 -45.13 20.37
C MET A 1 -1.36 -43.91 20.65
N THR A 2 -0.05 -44.05 20.83
CA THR A 2 0.88 -42.93 21.08
C THR A 2 1.50 -42.58 19.74
N ILE A 3 1.26 -41.32 19.27
CA ILE A 3 1.87 -40.79 18.05
C ILE A 3 3.37 -40.64 18.30
N PRO A 4 4.26 -41.16 17.44
CA PRO A 4 5.69 -40.96 17.55
C PRO A 4 6.03 -39.45 17.56
N ARG A 5 7.01 -39.07 18.38
CA ARG A 5 7.39 -37.66 18.58
C ARG A 5 7.74 -36.95 17.26
N ASP A 6 8.39 -37.64 16.34
CA ASP A 6 8.82 -37.09 15.05
C ASP A 6 7.63 -36.80 14.15
N GLU A 7 6.62 -37.68 14.13
CA GLU A 7 5.39 -37.51 13.39
C GLU A 7 4.56 -36.31 13.93
N ALA A 8 4.53 -36.14 15.25
CA ALA A 8 3.87 -34.99 15.89
C ALA A 8 4.56 -33.67 15.51
N VAL A 9 5.91 -33.63 15.50
CA VAL A 9 6.69 -32.45 15.11
C VAL A 9 6.46 -32.11 13.63
N ASP A 10 6.45 -33.09 12.75
CA ASP A 10 6.22 -32.86 11.32
C ASP A 10 4.78 -32.38 11.04
N THR A 11 3.80 -32.93 11.75
CA THR A 11 2.41 -32.48 11.66
C THR A 11 2.26 -31.02 12.12
N LEU A 12 2.88 -30.63 13.23
CA LEU A 12 2.89 -29.24 13.70
C LEU A 12 3.54 -28.30 12.68
N ARG A 13 4.67 -28.67 12.08
CA ARG A 13 5.33 -27.89 11.03
C ARG A 13 4.45 -27.72 9.78
N GLN A 14 3.71 -28.78 9.40
CA GLN A 14 2.78 -28.72 8.27
C GLN A 14 1.61 -27.76 8.56
N ILE A 15 1.01 -27.82 9.77
CA ILE A 15 -0.05 -26.93 10.22
C ILE A 15 0.43 -25.48 10.23
N GLU A 16 1.62 -25.20 10.76
CA GLU A 16 2.19 -23.85 10.74
C GLU A 16 2.46 -23.32 9.34
N ARG A 17 2.96 -24.16 8.42
CA ARG A 17 3.19 -23.77 7.01
C ARG A 17 1.87 -23.51 6.30
N ALA A 18 0.86 -24.34 6.52
CA ALA A 18 -0.48 -24.14 5.97
C ALA A 18 -1.12 -22.84 6.51
N GLY A 19 -1.03 -22.60 7.83
CA GLY A 19 -1.51 -21.38 8.46
C GLY A 19 -0.85 -20.11 7.90
N ARG A 20 0.47 -20.12 7.74
CA ARG A 20 1.21 -18.99 7.13
C ARG A 20 0.81 -18.75 5.67
N ARG A 21 0.65 -19.80 4.87
CA ARG A 21 0.19 -19.66 3.47
C ARG A 21 -1.22 -19.11 3.38
N SER A 22 -2.14 -19.60 4.21
CA SER A 22 -3.52 -19.12 4.26
C SER A 22 -3.61 -17.66 4.70
N ALA A 23 -2.82 -17.25 5.70
CA ALA A 23 -2.75 -15.87 6.14
C ALA A 23 -2.20 -14.95 5.03
N ALA A 24 -1.14 -15.36 4.32
CA ALA A 24 -0.58 -14.59 3.21
C ALA A 24 -1.58 -14.44 2.07
N ALA A 25 -2.26 -15.52 1.67
CA ALA A 25 -3.28 -15.49 0.63
C ALA A 25 -4.48 -14.59 1.01
N TYR A 26 -4.89 -14.63 2.27
CA TYR A 26 -5.93 -13.75 2.79
C TYR A 26 -5.52 -12.27 2.72
N HIS A 27 -4.30 -11.94 3.15
CA HIS A 27 -3.77 -10.58 3.05
C HIS A 27 -3.67 -10.10 1.61
N ASP A 28 -3.18 -10.94 0.70
CA ASP A 28 -3.10 -10.62 -0.73
C ASP A 28 -4.50 -10.35 -1.32
N SER A 29 -5.50 -11.13 -0.97
CA SER A 29 -6.89 -10.96 -1.44
C SER A 29 -7.54 -9.66 -0.95
N LEU A 30 -7.22 -9.23 0.27
CA LEU A 30 -7.68 -7.95 0.82
C LEU A 30 -6.92 -6.76 0.23
N ALA A 31 -5.61 -6.88 0.03
CA ALA A 31 -4.79 -5.81 -0.50
C ALA A 31 -5.05 -5.53 -1.98
N ALA A 32 -5.28 -6.57 -2.78
CA ALA A 32 -5.41 -6.46 -4.24
C ALA A 32 -6.42 -5.41 -4.73
N PRO A 33 -7.68 -5.35 -4.26
CA PRO A 33 -8.63 -4.35 -4.73
C PRO A 33 -8.25 -2.93 -4.28
N HIS A 34 -7.61 -2.77 -3.12
CA HIS A 34 -7.13 -1.47 -2.65
C HIS A 34 -5.97 -0.97 -3.49
N LEU A 35 -5.02 -1.84 -3.85
CA LEU A 35 -3.90 -1.51 -4.73
C LEU A 35 -4.38 -1.05 -6.11
N ILE A 36 -5.36 -1.73 -6.70
CA ILE A 36 -5.93 -1.34 -7.99
C ILE A 36 -6.63 0.02 -7.89
N LEU A 37 -7.44 0.24 -6.85
CA LEU A 37 -8.13 1.50 -6.60
C LEU A 37 -7.13 2.67 -6.48
N TRP A 38 -6.15 2.54 -5.58
CA TRP A 38 -5.15 3.58 -5.35
C TRP A 38 -4.23 3.76 -6.55
N GLY A 39 -3.89 2.68 -7.26
CA GLY A 39 -3.13 2.76 -8.50
C GLY A 39 -3.87 3.56 -9.58
N ALA A 40 -5.17 3.34 -9.77
CA ALA A 40 -6.00 4.13 -10.69
C ALA A 40 -6.06 5.61 -10.27
N ILE A 41 -6.22 5.89 -8.98
CA ILE A 41 -6.18 7.25 -8.42
C ILE A 41 -4.84 7.94 -8.72
N TRP A 42 -3.73 7.24 -8.55
CA TRP A 42 -2.40 7.78 -8.86
C TRP A 42 -2.22 8.05 -10.36
N VAL A 43 -2.62 7.11 -11.22
CA VAL A 43 -2.58 7.34 -12.68
C VAL A 43 -3.35 8.62 -13.03
N ILE A 44 -4.58 8.75 -12.57
CA ILE A 44 -5.43 9.91 -12.87
C ILE A 44 -4.85 11.20 -12.27
N GLY A 45 -4.48 11.18 -11.00
CA GLY A 45 -4.00 12.38 -10.29
C GLY A 45 -2.68 12.90 -10.85
N TYR A 46 -1.69 12.03 -11.02
CA TYR A 46 -0.40 12.42 -11.56
C TYR A 46 -0.47 12.78 -13.04
N ALA A 47 -1.26 12.09 -13.87
CA ALA A 47 -1.48 12.46 -15.25
C ALA A 47 -2.17 13.84 -15.34
N ALA A 48 -3.19 14.09 -14.54
CA ALA A 48 -3.87 15.40 -14.51
C ALA A 48 -2.89 16.53 -14.20
N VAL A 49 -2.03 16.37 -13.20
CA VAL A 49 -1.01 17.35 -12.80
C VAL A 49 0.08 17.49 -13.87
N TYR A 50 0.47 16.41 -14.54
CA TYR A 50 1.45 16.46 -15.63
C TYR A 50 0.96 17.32 -16.81
N PHE A 51 -0.26 17.08 -17.27
CA PHE A 51 -0.82 17.82 -18.41
C PHE A 51 -1.29 19.25 -18.04
N ARG A 52 -1.71 19.44 -16.80
CA ARG A 52 -2.18 20.73 -16.27
C ARG A 52 -1.66 20.93 -14.84
N PRO A 53 -0.47 21.52 -14.66
CA PRO A 53 0.11 21.75 -13.32
C PRO A 53 -0.82 22.51 -12.37
N ALA A 54 -1.69 23.39 -12.89
CA ALA A 54 -2.68 24.09 -12.06
C ALA A 54 -3.75 23.19 -11.44
N TRP A 55 -3.87 21.93 -11.88
CA TRP A 55 -4.87 20.97 -11.39
C TRP A 55 -4.46 20.21 -10.11
N TRP A 56 -3.56 20.78 -9.33
CA TRP A 56 -3.26 20.22 -7.99
C TRP A 56 -4.49 20.02 -7.11
N GLY A 57 -5.53 20.85 -7.30
CA GLY A 57 -6.81 20.74 -6.60
C GLY A 57 -7.60 19.45 -6.88
N VAL A 58 -7.19 18.61 -7.84
CA VAL A 58 -7.82 17.30 -8.07
C VAL A 58 -7.54 16.29 -6.94
N TRP A 59 -6.41 16.44 -6.23
CA TRP A 59 -5.99 15.49 -5.21
C TRP A 59 -6.97 15.33 -4.06
N PRO A 60 -7.53 16.39 -3.43
CA PRO A 60 -8.53 16.24 -2.37
C PRO A 60 -9.72 15.39 -2.79
N ALA A 61 -10.25 15.60 -4.00
CA ALA A 61 -11.37 14.83 -4.53
C ALA A 61 -10.98 13.36 -4.74
N LEU A 62 -9.83 13.09 -5.34
CA LEU A 62 -9.31 11.73 -5.56
C LEU A 62 -9.03 10.99 -4.25
N ILE A 63 -8.50 11.68 -3.24
CA ILE A 63 -8.27 11.13 -1.90
C ILE A 63 -9.60 10.74 -1.26
N VAL A 64 -10.62 11.58 -1.32
CA VAL A 64 -11.96 11.26 -0.82
C VAL A 64 -12.53 10.03 -1.52
N ILE A 65 -12.42 9.96 -2.86
CA ILE A 65 -12.84 8.78 -3.64
C ILE A 65 -12.08 7.54 -3.17
N GLY A 66 -10.77 7.64 -2.96
CA GLY A 66 -9.91 6.56 -2.47
C GLY A 66 -10.35 6.05 -1.09
N PHE A 67 -10.60 6.94 -0.15
CA PHE A 67 -11.06 6.56 1.19
C PHE A 67 -12.46 5.94 1.18
N VAL A 68 -13.41 6.54 0.46
CA VAL A 68 -14.78 6.00 0.33
C VAL A 68 -14.73 4.62 -0.36
N GLY A 69 -13.94 4.48 -1.43
CA GLY A 69 -13.75 3.22 -2.12
C GLY A 69 -13.11 2.16 -1.22
N SER A 70 -12.04 2.51 -0.50
CA SER A 70 -11.37 1.62 0.46
C SER A 70 -12.32 1.18 1.58
N PHE A 71 -13.13 2.09 2.10
CA PHE A 71 -14.12 1.75 3.13
C PHE A 71 -15.18 0.77 2.62
N ARG A 72 -15.69 0.98 1.39
CA ARG A 72 -16.65 0.04 0.76
C ARG A 72 -16.03 -1.34 0.50
N LEU A 73 -14.79 -1.37 0.02
CA LEU A 73 -14.06 -2.63 -0.21
C LEU A 73 -13.83 -3.37 1.11
N GLY A 74 -13.40 -2.68 2.16
CA GLY A 74 -13.21 -3.26 3.49
C GLY A 74 -14.51 -3.79 4.12
N ARG A 75 -15.66 -3.16 3.85
CA ARG A 75 -16.96 -3.67 4.33
C ARG A 75 -17.39 -4.96 3.65
N ARG A 76 -17.09 -5.14 2.36
CA ARG A 76 -17.37 -6.37 1.62
C ARG A 76 -16.50 -7.55 2.05
N ALA A 77 -15.31 -7.26 2.57
CA ALA A 77 -14.37 -8.27 3.03
C ALA A 77 -14.62 -8.74 4.49
N LYS A 78 -15.67 -8.24 5.15
CA LYS A 78 -15.97 -8.49 6.58
C LYS A 78 -16.40 -9.90 6.95
N ASP A 79 -16.54 -10.82 6.00
CA ASP A 79 -16.85 -12.23 6.28
C ASP A 79 -15.64 -13.00 6.89
N GLY A 80 -14.47 -12.39 6.96
CA GLY A 80 -13.31 -12.87 7.71
C GLY A 80 -13.16 -12.07 9.02
N ALA A 81 -13.19 -12.73 10.16
CA ALA A 81 -13.11 -12.11 11.48
C ALA A 81 -11.84 -11.25 11.65
N MET A 82 -11.98 -9.94 11.47
CA MET A 82 -10.91 -9.02 11.89
C MET A 82 -10.80 -9.04 13.42
N PRO A 83 -9.58 -9.07 13.99
CA PRO A 83 -9.39 -9.02 15.42
C PRO A 83 -10.14 -7.85 16.05
N ALA A 84 -10.75 -8.07 17.21
CA ALA A 84 -11.43 -7.02 17.94
C ALA A 84 -10.50 -5.82 18.17
N GLY A 85 -10.99 -4.62 17.88
CA GLY A 85 -10.22 -3.38 18.01
C GLY A 85 -9.28 -3.05 16.83
N PHE A 86 -9.19 -3.85 15.78
CA PHE A 86 -8.35 -3.56 14.62
C PHE A 86 -8.68 -2.20 14.00
N GLY A 87 -9.96 -1.88 13.80
CA GLY A 87 -10.38 -0.61 13.21
C GLY A 87 -9.94 0.61 14.05
N ARG A 88 -10.01 0.50 15.39
CA ARG A 88 -9.54 1.57 16.29
C ARG A 88 -8.02 1.75 16.20
N ARG A 89 -7.26 0.65 16.22
CA ARG A 89 -5.79 0.68 16.10
C ARG A 89 -5.38 1.27 14.75
N TYR A 90 -6.02 0.85 13.67
CA TYR A 90 -5.79 1.39 12.33
C TYR A 90 -6.06 2.90 12.26
N LEU A 91 -7.20 3.37 12.80
CA LEU A 91 -7.54 4.79 12.85
C LEU A 91 -6.49 5.59 13.65
N LEU A 92 -6.11 5.13 14.83
CA LEU A 92 -5.10 5.79 15.66
C LEU A 92 -3.74 5.85 14.95
N THR A 93 -3.35 4.78 14.26
CA THR A 93 -2.12 4.76 13.46
C THR A 93 -2.19 5.77 12.32
N MET A 94 -3.31 5.85 11.61
CA MET A 94 -3.48 6.85 10.53
C MET A 94 -3.43 8.28 11.08
N LEU A 95 -4.11 8.55 12.19
CA LEU A 95 -4.06 9.87 12.84
C LEU A 95 -2.64 10.24 13.29
N ALA A 96 -1.88 9.29 13.84
CA ALA A 96 -0.48 9.50 14.22
C ALA A 96 0.40 9.79 13.00
N VAL A 97 0.25 9.05 11.91
CA VAL A 97 1.00 9.25 10.67
C VAL A 97 0.67 10.62 10.05
N PHE A 98 -0.61 10.97 9.91
CA PHE A 98 -1.01 12.27 9.39
C PHE A 98 -0.58 13.43 10.31
N GLY A 99 -0.68 13.27 11.62
CA GLY A 99 -0.18 14.23 12.60
C GLY A 99 1.30 14.46 12.48
N PHE A 100 2.09 13.38 12.34
CA PHE A 100 3.54 13.45 12.12
C PHE A 100 3.88 14.18 10.82
N ILE A 101 3.20 13.86 9.70
CA ILE A 101 3.43 14.53 8.41
C ILE A 101 3.11 16.03 8.53
N THR A 102 1.99 16.37 9.15
CA THR A 102 1.59 17.76 9.35
C THR A 102 2.64 18.51 10.18
N ALA A 103 3.10 17.93 11.27
CA ALA A 103 4.15 18.52 12.12
C ALA A 103 5.47 18.67 11.35
N LEU A 104 5.86 17.64 10.59
CA LEU A 104 7.07 17.67 9.76
C LEU A 104 7.01 18.81 8.74
N PHE A 105 5.89 18.96 8.03
CA PHE A 105 5.71 20.00 7.01
C PHE A 105 5.57 21.40 7.61
N ALA A 106 5.13 21.53 8.86
CA ALA A 106 5.14 22.79 9.59
C ALA A 106 6.55 23.23 9.98
N ILE A 107 7.43 22.28 10.33
CA ILE A 107 8.83 22.56 10.70
C ILE A 107 9.72 22.73 9.46
N LEU A 108 9.51 21.90 8.46
CA LEU A 108 10.27 21.85 7.20
C LEU A 108 9.30 22.01 6.03
N PRO A 109 8.91 23.25 5.69
CA PRO A 109 7.93 23.49 4.62
C PRO A 109 8.51 22.98 3.28
N PRO A 110 7.91 21.91 2.70
CA PRO A 110 8.41 21.31 1.48
C PRO A 110 7.98 22.11 0.24
N THR A 111 8.77 22.02 -0.82
CA THR A 111 8.35 22.44 -2.16
C THR A 111 7.28 21.49 -2.70
N GLY A 112 6.51 21.92 -3.71
CA GLY A 112 5.51 21.06 -4.36
C GLY A 112 6.11 19.75 -4.92
N ALA A 113 7.33 19.80 -5.46
CA ALA A 113 8.04 18.61 -5.94
C ALA A 113 8.39 17.63 -4.80
N GLN A 114 8.82 18.16 -3.65
CA GLN A 114 9.11 17.34 -2.46
C GLN A 114 7.84 16.69 -1.90
N VAL A 115 6.71 17.41 -1.83
CA VAL A 115 5.42 16.83 -1.45
C VAL A 115 5.03 15.70 -2.40
N GLY A 116 5.20 15.93 -3.71
CA GLY A 116 4.93 14.94 -4.75
C GLY A 116 5.72 13.63 -4.59
N ALA A 117 6.96 13.70 -4.10
CA ALA A 117 7.80 12.52 -3.85
C ALA A 117 7.61 11.93 -2.44
N PHE A 118 7.38 12.76 -1.43
CA PHE A 118 7.28 12.32 -0.03
C PHE A 118 6.13 11.36 0.20
N ILE A 119 4.94 11.66 -0.34
CA ILE A 119 3.76 10.80 -0.17
C ILE A 119 3.96 9.41 -0.77
N PRO A 120 4.43 9.25 -2.03
CA PRO A 120 4.78 7.94 -2.57
C PRO A 120 5.83 7.18 -1.76
N LEU A 121 6.86 7.86 -1.26
CA LEU A 121 7.89 7.23 -0.42
C LEU A 121 7.30 6.72 0.90
N LEU A 122 6.40 7.48 1.52
CA LEU A 122 5.71 7.05 2.73
C LEU A 122 4.85 5.82 2.47
N VAL A 123 4.12 5.78 1.35
CA VAL A 123 3.33 4.61 0.93
C VAL A 123 4.24 3.41 0.65
N ALA A 124 5.37 3.63 -0.02
CA ALA A 124 6.38 2.61 -0.28
C ALA A 124 6.94 2.01 1.03
N LEU A 125 7.29 2.86 1.98
CA LEU A 125 7.75 2.45 3.31
C LEU A 125 6.65 1.65 4.04
N TRP A 126 5.41 2.12 4.00
CA TRP A 126 4.26 1.44 4.62
C TRP A 126 4.07 0.03 4.05
N TYR A 127 4.11 -0.13 2.72
CA TYR A 127 4.00 -1.44 2.07
C TYR A 127 5.21 -2.33 2.41
N GLY A 128 6.42 -1.78 2.38
CA GLY A 128 7.63 -2.51 2.75
C GLY A 128 7.53 -3.07 4.17
N LEU A 129 7.27 -2.22 5.15
CA LEU A 129 7.14 -2.61 6.55
C LEU A 129 5.97 -3.58 6.78
N SER A 130 4.78 -3.26 6.24
CA SER A 130 3.61 -4.12 6.39
C SER A 130 3.86 -5.52 5.81
N GLY A 131 4.49 -5.58 4.62
CA GLY A 131 4.83 -6.86 3.99
C GLY A 131 5.80 -7.70 4.82
N ILE A 132 6.80 -7.08 5.45
CA ILE A 132 7.73 -7.75 6.36
C ILE A 132 7.00 -8.26 7.62
N TRP A 133 6.23 -7.40 8.28
CA TRP A 133 5.53 -7.74 9.53
C TRP A 133 4.44 -8.79 9.35
N MET A 134 3.75 -8.76 8.21
CA MET A 134 2.66 -9.70 7.91
C MET A 134 3.15 -11.00 7.25
N GLY A 135 4.46 -11.12 6.95
CA GLY A 135 5.00 -12.25 6.18
C GLY A 135 4.44 -12.33 4.75
N ALA A 136 4.09 -11.17 4.17
CA ALA A 136 3.54 -11.03 2.82
C ALA A 136 4.61 -10.46 1.86
N PRO A 137 5.52 -11.28 1.33
CA PRO A 137 6.70 -10.82 0.58
C PRO A 137 6.34 -10.03 -0.68
N ARG A 138 5.19 -10.31 -1.31
CA ARG A 138 4.71 -9.57 -2.49
C ARG A 138 4.46 -8.11 -2.18
N ILE A 139 3.86 -7.81 -1.02
CA ILE A 139 3.61 -6.44 -0.57
C ILE A 139 4.94 -5.74 -0.25
N ALA A 140 5.89 -6.45 0.37
CA ALA A 140 7.22 -5.90 0.65
C ALA A 140 7.98 -5.55 -0.65
N TRP A 141 7.99 -6.45 -1.64
CA TRP A 141 8.59 -6.19 -2.95
C TRP A 141 7.92 -5.03 -3.70
N LEU A 142 6.58 -4.92 -3.61
CA LEU A 142 5.86 -3.79 -4.18
C LEU A 142 6.27 -2.47 -3.54
N GLY A 143 6.42 -2.44 -2.21
CA GLY A 143 6.92 -1.28 -1.49
C GLY A 143 8.33 -0.89 -1.94
N LEU A 144 9.24 -1.85 -2.05
CA LEU A 144 10.60 -1.60 -2.53
C LEU A 144 10.63 -1.06 -3.96
N ALA A 145 9.87 -1.67 -4.86
CA ALA A 145 9.76 -1.23 -6.26
C ALA A 145 9.21 0.20 -6.36
N LEU A 146 8.14 0.50 -5.61
CA LEU A 146 7.56 1.83 -5.57
C LEU A 146 8.54 2.88 -5.04
N GLY A 147 9.28 2.56 -3.98
CA GLY A 147 10.34 3.42 -3.44
C GLY A 147 11.42 3.69 -4.47
N ALA A 148 11.94 2.67 -5.13
CA ALA A 148 12.95 2.79 -6.18
C ALA A 148 12.46 3.64 -7.37
N ILE A 149 11.24 3.42 -7.84
CA ILE A 149 10.61 4.23 -8.90
C ILE A 149 10.51 5.69 -8.47
N THR A 150 10.06 5.95 -7.23
CA THR A 150 9.89 7.32 -6.72
C THR A 150 11.22 8.05 -6.63
N VAL A 151 12.25 7.42 -6.03
CA VAL A 151 13.59 8.01 -5.91
C VAL A 151 14.21 8.23 -7.29
N GLY A 152 14.15 7.23 -8.16
CA GLY A 152 14.67 7.32 -9.53
C GLY A 152 14.01 8.44 -10.32
N ALA A 153 12.69 8.52 -10.29
CA ALA A 153 11.95 9.59 -10.97
C ALA A 153 12.29 10.97 -10.40
N TYR A 154 12.43 11.09 -9.09
CA TYR A 154 12.75 12.37 -8.44
C TYR A 154 14.17 12.84 -8.77
N VAL A 155 15.15 11.94 -8.74
CA VAL A 155 16.58 12.29 -8.91
C VAL A 155 16.93 12.51 -10.39
N TRP A 156 16.46 11.64 -11.28
CA TRP A 156 16.89 11.65 -12.68
C TRP A 156 15.87 12.24 -13.64
N GLN A 157 14.61 12.32 -13.26
CA GLN A 157 13.51 12.71 -14.15
C GLN A 157 12.58 13.75 -13.48
N ALA A 158 13.14 14.71 -12.75
CA ALA A 158 12.38 15.70 -11.98
C ALA A 158 11.31 16.45 -12.81
N GLN A 159 11.60 16.77 -14.08
CA GLN A 159 10.67 17.48 -14.97
C GLN A 159 9.47 16.61 -15.40
N THR A 160 9.68 15.31 -15.51
CA THR A 160 8.65 14.33 -15.91
C THR A 160 8.22 13.45 -14.73
N PHE A 161 8.55 13.86 -13.48
CA PHE A 161 8.25 13.10 -12.26
C PHE A 161 6.80 12.64 -12.19
N ALA A 162 5.85 13.54 -12.47
CA ALA A 162 4.43 13.21 -12.44
C ALA A 162 4.04 12.15 -13.48
N LEU A 163 4.65 12.18 -14.66
CA LEU A 163 4.43 11.14 -15.67
C LEU A 163 4.96 9.78 -15.21
N TRP A 164 6.16 9.73 -14.61
CA TRP A 164 6.72 8.52 -14.04
C TRP A 164 5.87 7.96 -12.92
N MET A 165 5.36 8.82 -12.04
CA MET A 165 4.48 8.41 -10.96
C MET A 165 3.11 7.93 -11.45
N ALA A 166 2.58 8.52 -12.54
CA ALA A 166 1.37 8.01 -13.18
C ALA A 166 1.61 6.63 -13.80
N ALA A 167 2.61 6.50 -14.68
CA ALA A 167 2.83 5.29 -15.47
C ALA A 167 3.45 4.16 -14.63
N ALA A 168 4.61 4.40 -14.01
CA ALA A 168 5.34 3.38 -13.26
C ALA A 168 4.83 3.24 -11.83
N GLY A 169 4.58 4.33 -11.10
CA GLY A 169 4.06 4.28 -9.74
C GLY A 169 2.65 3.72 -9.67
N GLY A 170 1.69 4.36 -10.34
CA GLY A 170 0.31 3.91 -10.42
C GLY A 170 0.18 2.56 -11.13
N GLY A 171 0.94 2.36 -12.21
CA GLY A 171 1.02 1.09 -12.94
C GLY A 171 1.52 -0.07 -12.06
N ALA A 172 2.56 0.13 -11.26
CA ALA A 172 3.08 -0.88 -10.34
C ALA A 172 2.02 -1.30 -9.30
N LEU A 173 1.24 -0.35 -8.78
CA LEU A 173 0.14 -0.64 -7.86
C LEU A 173 -0.96 -1.48 -8.53
N ILE A 174 -1.37 -1.11 -9.75
CA ILE A 174 -2.38 -1.86 -10.50
C ILE A 174 -1.87 -3.27 -10.81
N LEU A 175 -0.66 -3.39 -11.37
CA LEU A 175 -0.07 -4.68 -11.72
C LEU A 175 0.16 -5.55 -10.48
N GLY A 176 0.61 -4.96 -9.36
CA GLY A 176 0.74 -5.64 -8.09
C GLY A 176 -0.60 -6.18 -7.58
N GLY A 177 -1.65 -5.37 -7.65
CA GLY A 177 -3.00 -5.79 -7.29
C GLY A 177 -3.54 -6.91 -8.19
N LEU A 178 -3.31 -6.83 -9.50
CA LEU A 178 -3.70 -7.88 -10.46
C LEU A 178 -2.90 -9.18 -10.23
N TRP A 179 -1.61 -9.07 -9.93
CA TRP A 179 -0.77 -10.22 -9.60
C TRP A 179 -1.25 -10.96 -8.36
N MET A 180 -1.64 -10.21 -7.31
CA MET A 180 -2.17 -10.79 -6.08
C MET A 180 -3.53 -11.47 -6.26
N ARG A 181 -4.34 -11.06 -7.25
CA ARG A 181 -5.63 -11.71 -7.57
C ARG A 181 -5.51 -13.07 -8.23
N ARG A 182 -4.36 -13.38 -8.84
CA ARG A 182 -4.17 -14.61 -9.63
C ARG A 182 -3.72 -15.81 -8.79
N VAL A 183 -3.66 -15.66 -7.49
CA VAL A 183 -3.22 -16.66 -6.52
C VAL A 183 -4.33 -17.00 -5.57
#